data_82248064269a00e7c01d68a01fb931d5
#
_entry.id   82248064269a00e7c01d68a01fb931d5
#
_cell.length_a   1.000
_cell.length_b   1.000
_cell.length_c   1.000
_cell.angle_alpha   90.00
_cell.angle_beta   90.00
_cell.angle_gamma   90.00
#
_symmetry.space_group_name_H-M   'P 1'
#
loop_
_entity.id
_entity.type
_entity.pdbx_description
1 polymer ?
#
loop_
_entity_poly.entity_id
_entity_poly.type
_entity_poly.pdbx_seq_one_letter_code
_entity_poly.pdbx_strand_id
1 'polypeptide(L)'
;NGNLTFTEKAEAYNLANTGITTHAAFFDYDKDGDLDVYILNNSFIPVSSLNYSNKRELRDKDWDVADILKGGGDKLLRNDNGKFVDVSEAAGIYGSLIGFGLGVTVGDVNGDLFPDIYISNDFYERDYLYINNKNGTFSEKIQDWTMHLSQSSMGADMADVNNDGKADIFVTDMLPEPDDRLKTTTNFENYDLFTRKLNLDFYTQFMQNTLQLNNGNQQFSEIANYAGVAKTDWSWGALLFDMDNDGLKDIYVCNGIYHDLTNQDFMDFFANELMQKMVITGKKAEIETIINKMPSTPIPNYAYKNNANLTFSNQAQNWGLDTPSFSNGAAYGDLDNDGDLDLVVNNVNMEAFVYKNNAEKNKQNHFVKVKLKGDQQNKFAVGSTVELFSGSEILRQELIPSRGFQSSIDYTMTFGIGNKKIDSLQVIWPNGKTQTIKKVTNNTTIQLNILDAKSDFVVKNKVVKPLFSETKATFLAHKENDYIDFDYEGLISKMISQEGPAYAVADLNGDGNEDVFIGGAKGQAAQVYLNKGNGVFTLVTQKDLQKDASFEDTAAAFFDADKDGDMDVLVGSGGNEKADQANYKNRLYLNNGKGIFTKSATSLPTTNSNVAVIAPY
;
A
#
# COMPACT_ATOMS: atom_id res chain seq x y z
N ASN A 1 32.48 21.51 4.43
CA ASN A 1 33.56 22.51 4.29
C ASN A 1 34.43 22.26 3.04
N GLY A 2 34.18 21.17 2.30
CA GLY A 2 34.91 20.81 1.06
C GLY A 2 36.31 20.20 1.26
N ASN A 3 36.66 19.90 2.50
CA ASN A 3 37.96 19.32 2.88
C ASN A 3 37.83 18.14 3.84
N LEU A 4 36.72 17.42 3.78
CA LEU A 4 36.36 16.30 4.66
C LEU A 4 36.18 16.73 6.14
N THR A 5 36.02 18.01 6.43
CA THR A 5 35.62 18.49 7.75
C THR A 5 34.18 19.01 7.73
N PHE A 6 33.52 18.98 8.88
CA PHE A 6 32.14 19.44 9.02
C PHE A 6 32.06 20.48 10.13
N THR A 7 31.11 21.41 9.97
CA THR A 7 30.77 22.41 11.00
C THR A 7 29.27 22.30 11.25
N GLU A 8 28.89 22.10 12.52
CA GLU A 8 27.50 22.10 12.93
C GLU A 8 26.90 23.50 12.72
N LYS A 9 25.71 23.57 12.07
CA LYS A 9 25.02 24.81 11.72
C LYS A 9 23.50 24.71 11.74
N ALA A 10 22.92 23.70 12.39
CA ALA A 10 21.47 23.49 12.36
C ALA A 10 20.70 24.72 12.88
N GLU A 11 21.14 25.33 13.98
CA GLU A 11 20.55 26.58 14.47
C GLU A 11 20.67 27.74 13.46
N ALA A 12 21.85 27.82 12.81
CA ALA A 12 22.12 28.91 11.85
C ALA A 12 21.19 28.83 10.62
N TYR A 13 20.73 27.66 10.26
CA TYR A 13 19.81 27.39 9.15
C TYR A 13 18.35 27.25 9.60
N ASN A 14 18.00 27.28 10.89
CA ASN A 14 16.72 26.97 11.49
C ASN A 14 16.29 25.49 11.27
N LEU A 15 17.26 24.59 11.27
CA LEU A 15 17.07 23.13 11.14
C LEU A 15 17.21 22.42 12.48
N ALA A 16 17.44 23.14 13.60
CA ALA A 16 17.55 22.54 14.93
C ALA A 16 16.18 22.07 15.41
N ASN A 17 15.82 20.86 15.01
CA ASN A 17 14.59 20.19 15.44
C ASN A 17 14.80 19.52 16.80
N THR A 18 13.80 19.61 17.69
CA THR A 18 13.82 19.01 19.04
C THR A 18 13.00 17.71 19.12
N GLY A 19 12.39 17.26 18.01
CA GLY A 19 11.65 16.01 17.92
C GLY A 19 12.56 14.78 17.92
N ILE A 20 11.96 13.58 18.02
CA ILE A 20 12.63 12.32 17.71
C ILE A 20 12.60 12.13 16.19
N THR A 21 13.53 12.75 15.50
CA THR A 21 13.63 12.66 14.04
C THR A 21 14.12 11.28 13.64
N THR A 22 13.34 10.58 12.83
CA THR A 22 13.65 9.25 12.30
C THR A 22 14.21 9.31 10.89
N HIS A 23 13.69 10.21 10.06
CA HIS A 23 14.13 10.37 8.67
C HIS A 23 13.97 11.82 8.22
N ALA A 24 14.67 12.20 7.15
CA ALA A 24 14.51 13.50 6.51
C ALA A 24 14.73 13.38 5.00
N ALA A 25 13.91 14.07 4.21
CA ALA A 25 14.03 14.11 2.75
C ALA A 25 14.17 15.56 2.27
N PHE A 26 15.20 15.81 1.45
CA PHE A 26 15.41 17.09 0.78
C PHE A 26 14.92 17.05 -0.65
N PHE A 27 14.04 17.96 -1.02
CA PHE A 27 13.43 18.08 -2.35
C PHE A 27 12.87 19.48 -2.56
N ASP A 28 12.66 19.88 -3.80
CA ASP A 28 12.10 21.19 -4.20
C ASP A 28 10.58 21.04 -4.36
N TYR A 29 9.80 21.28 -3.27
CA TYR A 29 8.37 21.01 -3.28
C TYR A 29 7.53 22.08 -3.98
N ASP A 30 7.99 23.34 -3.99
CA ASP A 30 7.27 24.48 -4.56
C ASP A 30 7.84 24.97 -5.90
N LYS A 31 8.90 24.28 -6.41
CA LYS A 31 9.55 24.53 -7.69
C LYS A 31 10.21 25.91 -7.80
N ASP A 32 10.71 26.43 -6.69
CA ASP A 32 11.46 27.71 -6.69
C ASP A 32 12.95 27.54 -7.01
N GLY A 33 13.44 26.29 -7.05
CA GLY A 33 14.79 25.90 -7.49
C GLY A 33 15.77 25.64 -6.35
N ASP A 34 15.38 25.81 -5.10
CA ASP A 34 16.20 25.38 -3.96
C ASP A 34 15.59 24.13 -3.28
N LEU A 35 16.31 23.53 -2.34
CA LEU A 35 15.84 22.31 -1.68
C LEU A 35 15.24 22.63 -0.33
N ASP A 36 13.99 22.26 -0.16
CA ASP A 36 13.24 22.21 1.07
C ASP A 36 13.51 20.92 1.82
N VAL A 37 12.94 20.76 3.01
CA VAL A 37 13.09 19.52 3.77
C VAL A 37 11.80 19.11 4.46
N TYR A 38 11.43 17.83 4.29
CA TYR A 38 10.48 17.17 5.15
C TYR A 38 11.24 16.47 6.29
N ILE A 39 10.86 16.75 7.54
CA ILE A 39 11.40 16.11 8.73
C ILE A 39 10.32 15.20 9.32
N LEU A 40 10.59 13.91 9.28
CA LEU A 40 9.73 12.88 9.85
C LEU A 40 10.10 12.69 11.31
N ASN A 41 9.14 12.86 12.20
CA ASN A 41 9.32 12.72 13.63
C ASN A 41 8.51 11.54 14.18
N ASN A 42 9.03 10.96 15.24
CA ASN A 42 8.35 9.95 16.03
C ASN A 42 7.74 10.59 17.29
N SER A 43 6.72 9.96 17.86
CA SER A 43 6.07 10.46 19.06
C SER A 43 6.89 10.15 20.32
N PHE A 44 6.98 11.11 21.22
CA PHE A 44 7.47 10.90 22.59
C PHE A 44 6.46 10.19 23.50
N ILE A 45 5.20 10.15 23.08
CA ILE A 45 4.12 9.57 23.85
C ILE A 45 4.15 8.06 23.68
N PRO A 46 4.23 7.25 24.76
CA PRO A 46 4.16 5.81 24.64
C PRO A 46 2.86 5.39 23.94
N VAL A 47 2.96 4.52 22.92
CA VAL A 47 1.82 4.03 22.14
C VAL A 47 0.72 3.48 23.03
N SER A 48 1.07 2.79 24.13
CA SER A 48 0.12 2.27 25.11
C SER A 48 -0.74 3.33 25.83
N SER A 49 -0.34 4.60 25.80
CA SER A 49 -1.10 5.74 26.36
C SER A 49 -1.93 6.47 25.31
N LEU A 50 -1.74 6.20 24.04
CA LEU A 50 -2.57 6.71 22.94
C LEU A 50 -3.81 5.83 22.77
N ASN A 51 -4.84 6.36 22.15
CA ASN A 51 -6.07 5.62 21.87
C ASN A 51 -6.69 6.08 20.54
N TYR A 52 -7.59 5.27 20.00
CA TYR A 52 -8.23 5.51 18.71
C TYR A 52 -9.14 6.76 18.66
N SER A 53 -9.36 7.47 19.75
CA SER A 53 -10.08 8.75 19.76
C SER A 53 -9.18 9.96 19.58
N ASN A 54 -7.86 9.78 19.57
CA ASN A 54 -6.90 10.84 19.25
C ASN A 54 -7.02 11.22 17.78
N LYS A 55 -6.85 12.53 17.47
CA LYS A 55 -7.05 13.06 16.12
C LYS A 55 -5.74 13.46 15.48
N ARG A 56 -5.57 13.09 14.21
CA ARG A 56 -4.40 13.45 13.40
C ARG A 56 -4.29 14.92 13.07
N GLU A 57 -5.40 15.65 13.04
CA GLU A 57 -5.44 17.08 12.77
C GLU A 57 -5.02 17.93 13.97
N LEU A 58 -5.03 17.34 15.19
CA LEU A 58 -4.60 18.05 16.40
C LEU A 58 -3.07 18.16 16.40
N ARG A 59 -2.56 19.37 16.26
CA ARG A 59 -1.13 19.62 16.24
C ARG A 59 -0.47 19.34 17.58
N ASP A 60 0.79 18.92 17.56
CA ASP A 60 1.59 18.60 18.75
C ASP A 60 1.59 19.72 19.79
N LYS A 61 1.68 20.98 19.36
CA LYS A 61 1.62 22.17 20.22
C LYS A 61 0.32 22.33 21.00
N ASP A 62 -0.79 21.79 20.45
CA ASP A 62 -2.15 21.95 20.97
C ASP A 62 -2.60 20.75 21.84
N TRP A 63 -1.75 19.73 21.98
CA TRP A 63 -1.99 18.62 22.87
C TRP A 63 -1.84 19.04 24.35
N ASP A 64 -2.75 18.55 25.20
CA ASP A 64 -2.71 18.75 26.66
C ASP A 64 -1.72 17.78 27.32
N VAL A 65 -0.43 17.98 27.01
CA VAL A 65 0.69 17.19 27.54
C VAL A 65 1.83 18.13 27.94
N ALA A 66 2.77 17.63 28.74
CA ALA A 66 3.95 18.39 29.13
C ALA A 66 4.78 18.78 27.89
N ASP A 67 5.36 19.98 27.90
CA ASP A 67 6.07 20.53 26.72
C ASP A 67 7.22 19.64 26.25
N ILE A 68 7.86 18.88 27.13
CA ILE A 68 8.90 17.92 26.76
C ILE A 68 8.39 16.76 25.89
N LEU A 69 7.08 16.50 25.87
CA LEU A 69 6.44 15.47 25.05
C LEU A 69 5.91 16.03 23.72
N LYS A 70 5.98 17.35 23.54
CA LYS A 70 5.65 17.99 22.26
C LYS A 70 6.87 17.95 21.33
N GLY A 71 6.65 18.15 20.04
CA GLY A 71 7.71 18.11 19.01
C GLY A 71 7.78 16.79 18.24
N GLY A 72 6.81 15.88 18.43
CA GLY A 72 6.70 14.63 17.69
C GLY A 72 5.94 14.75 16.36
N GLY A 73 5.38 15.92 16.06
CA GLY A 73 4.69 16.14 14.78
C GLY A 73 5.65 16.35 13.62
N ASP A 74 5.27 15.85 12.46
CA ASP A 74 6.04 16.02 11.23
C ASP A 74 6.13 17.47 10.79
N LYS A 75 7.21 17.80 10.08
CA LYS A 75 7.47 19.16 9.61
C LYS A 75 7.87 19.23 8.15
N LEU A 76 7.25 20.14 7.43
CA LEU A 76 7.72 20.64 6.15
C LEU A 76 8.36 22.02 6.36
N LEU A 77 9.64 22.11 6.06
CA LEU A 77 10.40 23.36 6.21
C LEU A 77 10.79 23.86 4.83
N ARG A 78 10.26 25.04 4.47
CA ARG A 78 10.61 25.72 3.22
C ARG A 78 11.94 26.45 3.38
N ASN A 79 12.78 26.36 2.36
CA ASN A 79 14.06 27.02 2.31
C ASN A 79 13.94 28.43 1.72
N ASP A 80 14.01 29.46 2.55
CA ASP A 80 14.02 30.85 2.10
C ASP A 80 15.49 31.33 2.00
N ASN A 81 16.19 31.01 0.91
CA ASN A 81 17.60 31.39 0.69
C ASN A 81 18.58 30.96 1.81
N GLY A 82 18.50 29.70 2.21
CA GLY A 82 19.34 29.10 3.25
C GLY A 82 18.83 29.34 4.67
N LYS A 83 17.58 29.76 4.84
CA LYS A 83 16.88 29.83 6.11
C LYS A 83 15.58 29.02 6.00
N PHE A 84 15.46 28.01 6.80
CA PHE A 84 14.30 27.14 6.77
C PHE A 84 13.16 27.70 7.62
N VAL A 85 11.96 27.70 7.07
CA VAL A 85 10.73 28.21 7.69
C VAL A 85 9.71 27.08 7.79
N ASP A 86 9.18 26.82 8.97
CA ASP A 86 8.14 25.82 9.17
C ASP A 86 6.83 26.27 8.50
N VAL A 87 6.44 25.57 7.45
CA VAL A 87 5.21 25.79 6.68
C VAL A 87 4.20 24.65 6.82
N SER A 88 4.45 23.68 7.70
CA SER A 88 3.69 22.43 7.83
C SER A 88 2.18 22.66 7.90
N GLU A 89 1.73 23.56 8.79
CA GLU A 89 0.31 23.86 8.98
C GLU A 89 -0.31 24.53 7.74
N ALA A 90 0.39 25.50 7.17
CA ALA A 90 -0.07 26.20 5.98
C ALA A 90 -0.07 25.30 4.74
N ALA A 91 0.85 24.35 4.68
CA ALA A 91 0.96 23.36 3.61
C ALA A 91 -0.02 22.18 3.74
N GLY A 92 -0.75 22.06 4.85
CA GLY A 92 -1.70 20.96 5.06
C GLY A 92 -1.07 19.64 5.51
N ILE A 93 0.17 19.67 6.02
CA ILE A 93 0.85 18.50 6.59
C ILE A 93 0.32 18.24 8.00
N TYR A 94 -0.01 17.01 8.33
CA TYR A 94 -0.38 16.61 9.69
C TYR A 94 0.82 16.76 10.64
N GLY A 95 0.57 17.19 11.85
CA GLY A 95 1.61 17.40 12.86
C GLY A 95 1.17 16.92 14.23
N SER A 96 0.42 15.80 14.27
CA SER A 96 -0.11 15.19 15.47
C SER A 96 0.93 14.30 16.15
N LEU A 97 0.72 14.04 17.45
CA LEU A 97 1.51 13.09 18.23
C LEU A 97 1.07 11.62 18.07
N ILE A 98 0.05 11.33 17.24
CA ILE A 98 -0.37 9.94 16.99
C ILE A 98 0.44 9.27 15.90
N GLY A 99 1.07 10.03 15.00
CA GLY A 99 1.95 9.49 13.96
C GLY A 99 3.21 8.89 14.56
N PHE A 100 3.54 7.66 14.16
CA PHE A 100 4.80 7.01 14.50
C PHE A 100 5.60 6.83 13.22
N GLY A 101 6.06 7.96 12.67
CA GLY A 101 6.70 8.03 11.37
C GLY A 101 8.05 7.33 11.33
N LEU A 102 8.22 6.35 10.44
CA LEU A 102 9.46 5.59 10.25
C LEU A 102 10.06 5.80 8.86
N GLY A 103 9.25 6.03 7.84
CA GLY A 103 9.73 6.23 6.47
C GLY A 103 9.11 7.45 5.79
N VAL A 104 9.93 8.24 5.09
CA VAL A 104 9.48 9.30 4.17
C VAL A 104 10.05 9.03 2.79
N THR A 105 9.17 8.93 1.81
CA THR A 105 9.51 8.69 0.41
C THR A 105 8.88 9.78 -0.46
N VAL A 106 9.66 10.33 -1.37
CA VAL A 106 9.25 11.43 -2.23
C VAL A 106 9.30 10.98 -3.69
N GLY A 107 8.32 11.39 -4.49
CA GLY A 107 8.27 11.11 -5.92
C GLY A 107 7.02 11.70 -6.57
N ASP A 108 7.02 11.82 -7.89
CA ASP A 108 5.86 12.28 -8.68
C ASP A 108 4.98 11.08 -9.02
N VAL A 109 3.95 10.81 -8.21
CA VAL A 109 3.07 9.66 -8.38
C VAL A 109 1.92 9.89 -9.36
N ASN A 110 1.63 11.15 -9.68
CA ASN A 110 0.53 11.51 -10.58
C ASN A 110 0.99 11.97 -11.98
N GLY A 111 2.30 12.08 -12.21
CA GLY A 111 2.91 12.46 -13.48
C GLY A 111 2.79 13.95 -13.81
N ASP A 112 2.63 14.80 -12.78
CA ASP A 112 2.43 16.23 -12.96
C ASP A 112 3.70 17.08 -12.75
N LEU A 113 4.82 16.42 -12.47
CA LEU A 113 6.15 16.95 -12.23
C LEU A 113 6.36 17.64 -10.86
N PHE A 114 5.36 17.68 -10.00
CA PHE A 114 5.51 18.15 -8.64
C PHE A 114 5.72 16.95 -7.71
N PRO A 115 6.68 17.01 -6.80
CA PRO A 115 6.92 15.89 -5.89
C PRO A 115 5.79 15.74 -4.88
N ASP A 116 5.29 14.51 -4.76
CA ASP A 116 4.34 14.06 -3.76
C ASP A 116 5.12 13.36 -2.63
N ILE A 117 4.48 13.14 -1.48
CA ILE A 117 5.13 12.57 -0.30
C ILE A 117 4.33 11.38 0.21
N TYR A 118 5.01 10.24 0.42
CA TYR A 118 4.46 9.10 1.13
C TYR A 118 5.13 8.98 2.49
N ILE A 119 4.32 8.83 3.55
CA ILE A 119 4.76 8.66 4.93
C ILE A 119 4.34 7.28 5.42
N SER A 120 5.32 6.50 5.86
CA SER A 120 5.10 5.21 6.53
C SER A 120 4.95 5.44 8.03
N ASN A 121 3.81 5.06 8.59
CA ASN A 121 3.53 5.11 10.02
C ASN A 121 3.45 3.70 10.60
N ASP A 122 4.08 3.49 11.74
CA ASP A 122 3.97 2.27 12.53
C ASP A 122 2.79 2.34 13.51
N PHE A 123 2.45 1.21 14.12
CA PHE A 123 1.36 0.97 15.06
C PHE A 123 -0.03 1.13 14.42
N TYR A 124 -0.89 1.97 14.96
CA TYR A 124 -2.29 2.04 14.54
C TYR A 124 -2.62 3.26 13.65
N GLU A 125 -1.77 4.28 13.62
CA GLU A 125 -1.97 5.39 12.68
C GLU A 125 -1.69 4.91 11.25
N ARG A 126 -2.54 5.34 10.32
CA ARG A 126 -2.39 4.99 8.91
C ARG A 126 -1.24 5.75 8.26
N ASP A 127 -0.77 5.24 7.15
CA ASP A 127 0.15 5.96 6.27
C ASP A 127 -0.51 7.22 5.69
N TYR A 128 0.31 8.14 5.17
CA TYR A 128 -0.17 9.33 4.48
C TYR A 128 0.36 9.40 3.06
N LEU A 129 -0.49 9.81 2.13
CA LEU A 129 -0.11 10.16 0.76
C LEU A 129 -0.48 11.61 0.49
N TYR A 130 0.49 12.49 0.59
CA TYR A 130 0.33 13.91 0.33
C TYR A 130 0.56 14.23 -1.13
N ILE A 131 -0.49 14.60 -1.85
CA ILE A 131 -0.43 15.04 -3.24
C ILE A 131 -0.23 16.55 -3.30
N ASN A 132 0.77 16.97 -4.05
CA ASN A 132 1.12 18.37 -4.22
C ASN A 132 0.08 19.13 -5.06
N ASN A 133 -0.49 20.20 -4.50
CA ASN A 133 -1.51 21.01 -5.17
C ASN A 133 -0.92 22.09 -6.10
N LYS A 134 0.42 22.16 -6.28
CA LYS A 134 1.15 23.12 -7.13
C LYS A 134 1.01 24.59 -6.69
N ASN A 135 0.64 24.82 -5.47
CA ASN A 135 0.42 26.15 -4.88
C ASN A 135 1.07 26.29 -3.49
N GLY A 136 2.03 25.41 -3.19
CA GLY A 136 2.70 25.37 -1.89
C GLY A 136 1.91 24.61 -0.81
N THR A 137 0.83 23.91 -1.17
CA THR A 137 0.03 23.07 -0.26
C THR A 137 -0.08 21.65 -0.74
N PHE A 138 -0.47 20.74 0.17
CA PHE A 138 -0.72 19.34 -0.12
C PHE A 138 -2.14 18.93 0.26
N SER A 139 -2.65 17.89 -0.40
CA SER A 139 -3.88 17.20 -0.04
C SER A 139 -3.56 15.75 0.31
N GLU A 140 -3.94 15.30 1.50
CA GLU A 140 -3.80 13.88 1.88
C GLU A 140 -4.83 13.04 1.13
N LYS A 141 -4.40 11.98 0.43
CA LYS A 141 -5.19 11.23 -0.53
C LYS A 141 -5.11 9.72 -0.40
N ILE A 142 -4.54 9.22 0.68
CA ILE A 142 -4.29 7.77 0.85
C ILE A 142 -5.59 6.95 0.70
N GLN A 143 -6.67 7.36 1.35
CA GLN A 143 -7.95 6.66 1.31
C GLN A 143 -8.66 6.76 -0.04
N ASP A 144 -8.44 7.87 -0.76
CA ASP A 144 -9.08 8.09 -2.06
C ASP A 144 -8.40 7.27 -3.16
N TRP A 145 -7.08 7.00 -3.03
CA TRP A 145 -6.26 6.44 -4.09
C TRP A 145 -5.85 4.98 -3.87
N THR A 146 -5.84 4.49 -2.63
CA THR A 146 -5.47 3.12 -2.29
C THR A 146 -6.66 2.33 -1.77
N MET A 147 -6.54 0.99 -1.66
CA MET A 147 -7.61 0.12 -1.16
C MET A 147 -7.35 -0.35 0.27
N HIS A 148 -6.11 -0.70 0.58
CA HIS A 148 -5.66 -1.01 1.93
C HIS A 148 -4.17 -0.74 2.08
N LEU A 149 -3.70 -0.69 3.32
CA LEU A 149 -2.36 -0.29 3.71
C LEU A 149 -1.70 -1.38 4.56
N SER A 150 -0.40 -1.27 4.74
CA SER A 150 0.34 -1.91 5.81
C SER A 150 -0.16 -1.40 7.17
N GLN A 151 -0.10 -2.24 8.20
CA GLN A 151 -0.51 -1.87 9.55
C GLN A 151 0.64 -1.28 10.35
N SER A 152 1.84 -1.79 10.14
CA SER A 152 3.05 -1.36 10.85
C SER A 152 4.12 -1.00 9.83
N SER A 153 3.85 0.09 9.10
CA SER A 153 4.69 0.53 7.99
C SER A 153 6.04 1.02 8.50
N MET A 154 7.12 0.48 7.93
CA MET A 154 8.50 0.81 8.27
C MET A 154 9.12 1.71 7.20
N GLY A 155 9.91 1.15 6.30
CA GLY A 155 10.45 1.85 5.16
C GLY A 155 9.58 1.71 3.92
N ALA A 156 9.70 2.67 3.02
CA ALA A 156 9.07 2.61 1.71
C ALA A 156 10.04 3.06 0.62
N ASP A 157 9.79 2.61 -0.61
CA ASP A 157 10.47 3.13 -1.79
C ASP A 157 9.51 3.28 -2.97
N MET A 158 9.82 4.19 -3.88
CA MET A 158 9.03 4.48 -5.07
C MET A 158 9.87 4.24 -6.33
N ALA A 159 9.37 3.38 -7.21
CA ALA A 159 9.93 3.19 -8.55
C ALA A 159 8.89 2.57 -9.50
N ASP A 160 9.12 2.70 -10.79
CA ASP A 160 8.34 2.05 -11.84
C ASP A 160 8.78 0.58 -11.95
N VAL A 161 7.99 -0.35 -11.37
CA VAL A 161 8.34 -1.79 -11.33
C VAL A 161 7.90 -2.55 -12.58
N ASN A 162 6.98 -1.98 -13.36
CA ASN A 162 6.42 -2.62 -14.56
C ASN A 162 6.79 -1.92 -15.87
N ASN A 163 7.63 -0.87 -15.81
CA ASN A 163 8.07 -0.04 -16.93
C ASN A 163 6.90 0.60 -17.72
N ASP A 164 5.83 1.01 -17.02
CA ASP A 164 4.69 1.73 -17.64
C ASP A 164 4.80 3.26 -17.54
N GLY A 165 5.87 3.75 -16.93
CA GLY A 165 6.20 5.16 -16.77
C GLY A 165 5.59 5.82 -15.52
N LYS A 166 4.99 5.04 -14.62
CA LYS A 166 4.41 5.54 -13.36
C LYS A 166 5.16 4.99 -12.16
N ALA A 167 5.23 5.75 -11.09
CA ALA A 167 5.85 5.32 -9.86
C ALA A 167 4.89 4.46 -9.04
N ASP A 168 5.31 3.23 -8.72
CA ASP A 168 4.69 2.32 -7.78
C ASP A 168 5.31 2.51 -6.40
N ILE A 169 4.63 2.06 -5.33
CA ILE A 169 5.09 2.22 -3.96
C ILE A 169 5.17 0.85 -3.28
N PHE A 170 6.35 0.49 -2.79
CA PHE A 170 6.54 -0.69 -1.95
C PHE A 170 6.81 -0.28 -0.51
N VAL A 171 6.05 -0.85 0.44
CA VAL A 171 6.12 -0.57 1.88
C VAL A 171 6.39 -1.86 2.64
N THR A 172 7.31 -1.82 3.59
CA THR A 172 7.63 -2.97 4.45
C THR A 172 6.83 -2.98 5.75
N ASP A 173 6.56 -4.20 6.25
CA ASP A 173 5.83 -4.49 7.48
C ASP A 173 6.49 -5.68 8.20
N MET A 174 5.81 -6.32 9.16
CA MET A 174 6.38 -7.32 10.07
C MET A 174 5.82 -8.74 9.88
N LEU A 175 5.12 -9.07 8.79
CA LEU A 175 4.51 -10.39 8.62
C LEU A 175 5.55 -11.46 8.22
N PRO A 176 5.78 -12.51 9.06
CA PRO A 176 6.69 -13.59 8.71
C PRO A 176 6.17 -14.50 7.59
N GLU A 177 7.09 -15.04 6.78
CA GLU A 177 6.79 -16.05 5.78
C GLU A 177 6.71 -17.47 6.39
N PRO A 178 7.68 -17.94 7.24
CA PRO A 178 7.63 -19.28 7.80
C PRO A 178 6.49 -19.45 8.83
N ASP A 179 5.76 -20.54 8.72
CA ASP A 179 4.57 -20.84 9.54
C ASP A 179 4.85 -20.87 11.05
N ASP A 180 5.97 -21.42 11.46
CA ASP A 180 6.39 -21.48 12.86
C ASP A 180 6.64 -20.07 13.41
N ARG A 181 7.34 -19.25 12.67
CA ARG A 181 7.61 -17.86 13.00
C ARG A 181 6.31 -17.05 13.02
N LEU A 182 5.47 -17.20 12.00
CA LEU A 182 4.16 -16.54 11.92
C LEU A 182 3.31 -16.83 13.17
N LYS A 183 3.24 -18.08 13.61
CA LYS A 183 2.43 -18.49 14.78
C LYS A 183 3.01 -18.08 16.13
N THR A 184 4.31 -17.83 16.21
CA THR A 184 4.99 -17.45 17.46
C THR A 184 5.14 -15.95 17.64
N THR A 185 5.00 -15.14 16.59
CA THR A 185 5.22 -13.69 16.65
C THR A 185 4.04 -12.83 16.25
N THR A 186 3.03 -13.41 15.56
CA THR A 186 1.90 -12.63 15.05
C THR A 186 0.70 -12.72 15.99
N ASN A 187 0.20 -11.56 16.39
CA ASN A 187 -1.07 -11.43 17.11
C ASN A 187 -2.08 -10.76 16.18
N PHE A 188 -3.05 -11.54 15.69
CA PHE A 188 -4.07 -11.04 14.77
C PHE A 188 -5.13 -10.23 15.52
N GLU A 189 -5.51 -9.10 14.94
CA GLU A 189 -6.63 -8.32 15.44
C GLU A 189 -7.95 -9.08 15.33
N ASN A 190 -8.83 -8.86 16.29
CA ASN A 190 -10.19 -9.35 16.21
C ASN A 190 -11.07 -8.40 15.37
N TYR A 191 -12.22 -8.89 14.93
CA TYR A 191 -13.17 -8.17 14.09
C TYR A 191 -13.66 -6.85 14.72
N ASP A 192 -13.90 -6.83 16.05
CA ASP A 192 -14.39 -5.66 16.74
C ASP A 192 -13.39 -4.51 16.73
N LEU A 193 -12.09 -4.84 16.94
CA LEU A 193 -11.04 -3.84 16.91
C LEU A 193 -10.85 -3.30 15.49
N PHE A 194 -10.87 -4.18 14.48
CA PHE A 194 -10.80 -3.78 13.07
C PHE A 194 -11.96 -2.84 12.70
N THR A 195 -13.20 -3.22 13.02
CA THR A 195 -14.37 -2.38 12.76
C THR A 195 -14.32 -1.04 13.51
N ARG A 196 -13.83 -1.05 14.75
CA ARG A 196 -13.62 0.17 15.53
C ARG A 196 -12.61 1.11 14.86
N LYS A 197 -11.50 0.58 14.35
CA LYS A 197 -10.51 1.37 13.60
C LYS A 197 -11.14 2.02 12.37
N LEU A 198 -11.89 1.27 11.57
CA LEU A 198 -12.60 1.80 10.39
C LEU A 198 -13.55 2.94 10.76
N ASN A 199 -14.34 2.77 11.81
CA ASN A 199 -15.30 3.79 12.27
C ASN A 199 -14.64 5.06 12.84
N LEU A 200 -13.35 5.00 13.19
CA LEU A 200 -12.55 6.09 13.72
C LEU A 200 -11.56 6.66 12.69
N ASP A 201 -11.75 6.34 11.43
CA ASP A 201 -10.96 6.85 10.29
C ASP A 201 -9.49 6.41 10.25
N PHE A 202 -9.17 5.23 10.82
CA PHE A 202 -7.83 4.63 10.68
C PHE A 202 -7.65 3.82 9.41
N TYR A 203 -8.67 3.69 8.61
CA TYR A 203 -8.71 3.00 7.33
C TYR A 203 -8.41 1.50 7.40
N THR A 204 -8.43 0.82 6.26
CA THR A 204 -8.18 -0.62 6.16
C THR A 204 -6.68 -0.89 6.18
N GLN A 205 -6.20 -1.51 7.24
CA GLN A 205 -4.79 -1.83 7.44
C GLN A 205 -4.62 -3.32 7.76
N PHE A 206 -3.62 -3.98 7.13
CA PHE A 206 -3.28 -5.37 7.40
C PHE A 206 -1.79 -5.50 7.66
N MET A 207 -1.41 -6.38 8.59
CA MET A 207 -0.02 -6.68 8.88
C MET A 207 0.59 -7.47 7.72
N GLN A 208 1.10 -6.76 6.73
CA GLN A 208 1.82 -7.31 5.58
C GLN A 208 2.53 -6.19 4.82
N ASN A 209 3.59 -6.55 4.09
CA ASN A 209 4.12 -5.62 3.10
C ASN A 209 3.05 -5.29 2.07
N THR A 210 3.09 -4.08 1.52
CA THR A 210 2.21 -3.68 0.42
C THR A 210 3.02 -3.28 -0.82
N LEU A 211 2.52 -3.65 -1.98
CA LEU A 211 2.98 -3.17 -3.28
C LEU A 211 1.82 -2.48 -3.99
N GLN A 212 1.80 -1.17 -3.88
CA GLN A 212 0.78 -0.30 -4.47
C GLN A 212 1.14 -0.06 -5.93
N LEU A 213 0.54 -0.82 -6.85
CA LEU A 213 0.71 -0.66 -8.30
C LEU A 213 -0.09 0.54 -8.78
N ASN A 214 0.57 1.49 -9.42
CA ASN A 214 -0.04 2.72 -9.91
C ASN A 214 -0.77 2.52 -11.24
N ASN A 215 -2.09 2.44 -11.22
CA ASN A 215 -2.90 2.30 -12.44
C ASN A 215 -3.06 3.61 -13.24
N GLY A 216 -2.55 4.72 -12.74
CA GLY A 216 -2.92 6.05 -13.19
C GLY A 216 -4.34 6.44 -12.76
N ASN A 217 -4.81 7.59 -13.20
CA ASN A 217 -6.14 8.10 -12.86
C ASN A 217 -6.43 8.16 -11.36
N GLN A 218 -5.39 8.43 -10.55
CA GLN A 218 -5.52 8.55 -9.09
C GLN A 218 -5.97 7.25 -8.40
N GLN A 219 -5.51 6.11 -8.89
CA GLN A 219 -5.83 4.80 -8.33
C GLN A 219 -4.61 3.90 -8.27
N PHE A 220 -4.45 3.24 -7.13
CA PHE A 220 -3.50 2.15 -6.92
C PHE A 220 -4.24 0.82 -6.74
N SER A 221 -3.60 -0.27 -7.14
CA SER A 221 -3.99 -1.63 -6.78
C SER A 221 -2.94 -2.22 -5.87
N GLU A 222 -3.34 -2.70 -4.69
CA GLU A 222 -2.42 -3.43 -3.84
C GLU A 222 -2.26 -4.86 -4.36
N ILE A 223 -1.04 -5.27 -4.65
CA ILE A 223 -0.74 -6.55 -5.30
C ILE A 223 0.31 -7.41 -4.60
N ALA A 224 0.77 -7.08 -3.38
CA ALA A 224 1.89 -7.77 -2.73
C ALA A 224 1.66 -9.28 -2.56
N ASN A 225 0.42 -9.71 -2.26
CA ASN A 225 0.08 -11.13 -2.20
C ASN A 225 0.17 -11.81 -3.57
N TYR A 226 -0.33 -11.18 -4.63
CA TYR A 226 -0.22 -11.68 -6.00
C TYR A 226 1.24 -11.68 -6.47
N ALA A 227 1.98 -10.64 -6.12
CA ALA A 227 3.38 -10.47 -6.47
C ALA A 227 4.33 -11.41 -5.71
N GLY A 228 3.88 -12.03 -4.60
CA GLY A 228 4.68 -12.93 -3.78
C GLY A 228 5.66 -12.22 -2.85
N VAL A 229 5.38 -10.96 -2.47
CA VAL A 229 6.27 -10.13 -1.65
C VAL A 229 5.65 -9.63 -0.34
N ALA A 230 4.45 -10.14 0.01
CA ALA A 230 3.69 -9.68 1.17
C ALA A 230 4.30 -10.06 2.53
N LYS A 231 5.23 -11.02 2.59
CA LYS A 231 5.75 -11.60 3.83
C LYS A 231 7.26 -11.64 3.81
N THR A 232 7.90 -10.91 4.71
CA THR A 232 9.36 -10.84 4.80
C THR A 232 9.89 -10.77 6.24
N ASP A 233 9.03 -11.08 7.25
CA ASP A 233 9.35 -10.93 8.68
C ASP A 233 9.51 -9.45 9.09
N TRP A 234 10.15 -9.14 10.20
CA TRP A 234 10.33 -7.78 10.69
C TRP A 234 11.25 -6.99 9.77
N SER A 235 10.65 -6.25 8.86
CA SER A 235 11.33 -5.62 7.74
C SER A 235 11.41 -4.10 7.92
N TRP A 236 12.61 -3.55 7.66
CA TRP A 236 12.90 -2.13 7.81
C TRP A 236 13.04 -1.42 6.46
N GLY A 237 14.21 -1.56 5.84
CA GLY A 237 14.51 -0.91 4.58
C GLY A 237 13.91 -1.63 3.38
N ALA A 238 13.31 -0.87 2.49
CA ALA A 238 12.85 -1.31 1.17
C ALA A 238 13.59 -0.53 0.09
N LEU A 239 14.17 -1.21 -0.89
CA LEU A 239 14.82 -0.58 -2.03
C LEU A 239 14.33 -1.20 -3.34
N LEU A 240 13.92 -0.35 -4.28
CA LEU A 240 13.50 -0.72 -5.62
C LEU A 240 14.57 -0.30 -6.63
N PHE A 241 15.41 -1.24 -7.08
CA PHE A 241 16.45 -0.98 -8.06
C PHE A 241 16.75 -2.21 -8.90
N ASP A 242 17.38 -2.03 -10.05
CA ASP A 242 17.75 -3.10 -10.97
C ASP A 242 19.07 -3.73 -10.52
N MET A 243 19.00 -4.93 -9.91
CA MET A 243 20.16 -5.61 -9.33
C MET A 243 20.98 -6.38 -10.37
N ASP A 244 20.36 -6.86 -11.45
CA ASP A 244 21.04 -7.70 -12.43
C ASP A 244 21.17 -7.05 -13.82
N ASN A 245 20.89 -5.76 -13.92
CA ASN A 245 20.96 -4.96 -15.14
C ASN A 245 20.05 -5.45 -16.29
N ASP A 246 18.93 -6.11 -15.99
CA ASP A 246 17.98 -6.60 -17.00
C ASP A 246 16.96 -5.54 -17.47
N GLY A 247 16.91 -4.40 -16.79
CA GLY A 247 16.02 -3.27 -17.07
C GLY A 247 14.71 -3.29 -16.31
N LEU A 248 14.55 -4.19 -15.33
CA LEU A 248 13.40 -4.23 -14.42
C LEU A 248 13.84 -3.84 -13.00
N LYS A 249 12.94 -3.29 -12.21
CA LYS A 249 13.22 -3.01 -10.81
C LYS A 249 12.95 -4.24 -9.96
N ASP A 250 13.98 -4.67 -9.26
CA ASP A 250 13.94 -5.70 -8.24
C ASP A 250 13.64 -5.10 -6.87
N ILE A 251 13.35 -5.94 -5.87
CA ILE A 251 13.06 -5.50 -4.50
C ILE A 251 14.10 -6.07 -3.55
N TYR A 252 14.76 -5.20 -2.77
CA TYR A 252 15.60 -5.60 -1.66
C TYR A 252 14.98 -5.19 -0.34
N VAL A 253 14.92 -6.11 0.65
CA VAL A 253 14.31 -5.89 1.96
C VAL A 253 15.31 -6.21 3.06
N CYS A 254 15.54 -5.24 3.96
CA CYS A 254 16.36 -5.39 5.15
C CYS A 254 15.52 -5.93 6.31
N ASN A 255 15.97 -7.02 6.92
CA ASN A 255 15.24 -7.72 7.96
C ASN A 255 16.01 -7.80 9.29
N GLY A 256 15.25 -7.89 10.35
CA GLY A 256 15.69 -8.33 11.65
C GLY A 256 15.48 -7.32 12.77
N ILE A 257 15.20 -7.85 13.93
CA ILE A 257 15.15 -7.11 15.18
C ILE A 257 16.09 -7.76 16.18
N TYR A 258 16.96 -6.97 16.82
CA TYR A 258 17.98 -7.49 17.71
C TYR A 258 17.38 -8.13 18.97
N HIS A 259 16.34 -7.55 19.54
CA HIS A 259 15.55 -8.12 20.62
C HIS A 259 14.10 -8.25 20.18
N ASP A 260 13.64 -9.49 20.04
CA ASP A 260 12.31 -9.79 19.52
C ASP A 260 11.22 -9.56 20.58
N LEU A 261 10.55 -8.41 20.46
CA LEU A 261 9.46 -8.00 21.34
C LEU A 261 8.13 -8.65 20.98
N THR A 262 8.03 -9.30 19.81
CA THR A 262 6.78 -9.91 19.33
C THR A 262 6.66 -11.39 19.67
N ASN A 263 7.73 -12.02 20.19
CA ASN A 263 7.71 -13.43 20.53
C ASN A 263 6.71 -13.72 21.67
N GLN A 264 5.59 -14.39 21.34
CA GLN A 264 4.48 -14.65 22.25
C GLN A 264 4.89 -15.61 23.38
N ASP A 265 5.75 -16.58 23.09
CA ASP A 265 6.25 -17.50 24.12
C ASP A 265 7.05 -16.74 25.20
N PHE A 266 7.87 -15.78 24.77
CA PHE A 266 8.58 -14.92 25.71
C PHE A 266 7.62 -14.07 26.54
N MET A 267 6.62 -13.47 25.90
CA MET A 267 5.64 -12.60 26.59
C MET A 267 4.76 -13.39 27.55
N ASP A 268 4.24 -14.54 27.15
CA ASP A 268 3.28 -15.32 27.93
C ASP A 268 3.93 -16.10 29.09
N PHE A 269 5.12 -16.64 28.88
CA PHE A 269 5.78 -17.46 29.90
C PHE A 269 6.75 -16.63 30.76
N PHE A 270 7.71 -15.98 30.14
CA PHE A 270 8.77 -15.32 30.89
C PHE A 270 8.31 -14.03 31.56
N ALA A 271 7.56 -13.19 30.88
CA ALA A 271 7.07 -11.94 31.45
C ALA A 271 6.09 -12.21 32.60
N ASN A 272 5.22 -13.21 32.48
CA ASN A 272 4.30 -13.63 33.54
C ASN A 272 5.03 -14.23 34.74
N GLU A 273 6.01 -15.10 34.52
CA GLU A 273 6.85 -15.64 35.62
C GLU A 273 7.55 -14.52 36.39
N LEU A 274 8.10 -13.56 35.68
CA LEU A 274 8.78 -12.41 36.27
C LEU A 274 7.83 -11.52 37.06
N MET A 275 6.64 -11.21 36.53
CA MET A 275 5.60 -10.46 37.24
C MET A 275 5.16 -11.19 38.53
N GLN A 276 4.91 -12.49 38.46
CA GLN A 276 4.58 -13.29 39.65
C GLN A 276 5.69 -13.23 40.70
N LYS A 277 6.95 -13.35 40.29
CA LYS A 277 8.10 -13.24 41.17
C LYS A 277 8.22 -11.86 41.82
N MET A 278 7.96 -10.80 41.08
CA MET A 278 7.90 -9.42 41.60
C MET A 278 6.79 -9.25 42.63
N VAL A 279 5.61 -9.79 42.38
CA VAL A 279 4.46 -9.74 43.31
C VAL A 279 4.78 -10.52 44.60
N ILE A 280 5.35 -11.72 44.48
CA ILE A 280 5.66 -12.57 45.63
C ILE A 280 6.81 -11.99 46.48
N THR A 281 7.84 -11.45 45.85
CA THR A 281 9.05 -10.99 46.54
C THR A 281 9.04 -9.51 46.91
N GLY A 282 8.13 -8.72 46.35
CA GLY A 282 8.09 -7.26 46.51
C GLY A 282 9.27 -6.51 45.87
N LYS A 283 10.13 -7.24 45.14
CA LYS A 283 11.32 -6.66 44.47
C LYS A 283 11.00 -6.40 42.99
N LYS A 284 11.34 -5.19 42.49
CA LYS A 284 11.32 -4.92 41.05
C LYS A 284 12.41 -5.74 40.36
N ALA A 285 12.10 -6.35 39.24
CA ALA A 285 13.11 -6.96 38.39
C ALA A 285 14.00 -5.85 37.77
N GLU A 286 15.28 -6.16 37.62
CA GLU A 286 16.17 -5.29 36.86
C GLU A 286 15.81 -5.39 35.37
N ILE A 287 15.56 -4.25 34.74
CA ILE A 287 15.17 -4.14 33.30
C ILE A 287 16.18 -4.89 32.43
N GLU A 288 17.45 -4.78 32.74
CA GLU A 288 18.55 -5.46 32.04
C GLU A 288 18.39 -6.99 32.05
N THR A 289 17.86 -7.56 33.11
CA THR A 289 17.57 -9.01 33.20
C THR A 289 16.47 -9.42 32.24
N ILE A 290 15.48 -8.56 32.03
CA ILE A 290 14.39 -8.79 31.06
C ILE A 290 14.95 -8.72 29.64
N ILE A 291 15.65 -7.64 29.32
CA ILE A 291 16.23 -7.40 27.99
C ILE A 291 17.15 -8.56 27.57
N ASN A 292 18.03 -9.02 28.49
CA ASN A 292 18.97 -10.11 28.20
C ASN A 292 18.29 -11.49 28.00
N LYS A 293 17.02 -11.62 28.31
CA LYS A 293 16.24 -12.86 28.10
C LYS A 293 15.37 -12.82 26.85
N MET A 294 15.22 -11.65 26.23
CA MET A 294 14.48 -11.55 24.96
C MET A 294 15.16 -12.38 23.88
N PRO A 295 14.39 -13.10 23.05
CA PRO A 295 14.95 -13.79 21.91
C PRO A 295 15.73 -12.84 20.99
N SER A 296 16.86 -13.31 20.49
CA SER A 296 17.71 -12.57 19.56
C SER A 296 18.14 -13.55 18.45
N THR A 297 17.39 -13.58 17.35
CA THR A 297 17.62 -14.52 16.26
C THR A 297 17.85 -13.74 14.97
N PRO A 298 19.06 -13.75 14.39
CA PRO A 298 19.31 -13.12 13.11
C PRO A 298 18.57 -13.86 12.01
N ILE A 299 17.99 -13.12 11.09
CA ILE A 299 17.25 -13.64 9.92
C ILE A 299 17.84 -13.10 8.62
N PRO A 300 17.70 -13.82 7.49
CA PRO A 300 18.20 -13.34 6.21
C PRO A 300 17.39 -12.17 5.67
N ASN A 301 18.04 -11.32 4.90
CA ASN A 301 17.39 -10.32 4.07
C ASN A 301 16.72 -10.98 2.86
N TYR A 302 15.77 -10.28 2.22
CA TYR A 302 15.16 -10.74 0.97
C TYR A 302 15.67 -9.93 -0.22
N ALA A 303 15.90 -10.63 -1.32
CA ALA A 303 16.22 -10.04 -2.61
C ALA A 303 15.32 -10.69 -3.68
N TYR A 304 14.33 -9.95 -4.14
CA TYR A 304 13.33 -10.44 -5.06
C TYR A 304 13.61 -9.97 -6.48
N LYS A 305 13.87 -10.92 -7.40
CA LYS A 305 13.96 -10.66 -8.82
C LYS A 305 12.58 -10.45 -9.41
N ASN A 306 12.44 -9.41 -10.22
CA ASN A 306 11.25 -9.13 -11.00
C ASN A 306 11.11 -10.11 -12.18
N ASN A 307 9.98 -10.79 -12.30
CA ASN A 307 9.71 -11.78 -13.35
C ASN A 307 9.01 -11.20 -14.59
N ALA A 308 8.93 -9.88 -14.74
CA ALA A 308 8.29 -9.15 -15.85
C ALA A 308 6.76 -9.38 -15.99
N ASN A 309 6.10 -9.94 -15.01
CA ASN A 309 4.67 -10.28 -15.03
C ASN A 309 3.94 -9.86 -13.75
N LEU A 310 4.46 -8.85 -13.05
CA LEU A 310 4.00 -8.37 -11.74
C LEU A 310 4.19 -9.38 -10.60
N THR A 311 4.98 -10.45 -10.81
CA THR A 311 5.40 -11.36 -9.74
C THR A 311 6.90 -11.26 -9.52
N PHE A 312 7.33 -11.65 -8.33
CA PHE A 312 8.73 -11.64 -7.96
C PHE A 312 9.14 -12.98 -7.39
N SER A 313 10.42 -13.32 -7.51
CA SER A 313 11.00 -14.55 -6.97
C SER A 313 12.19 -14.23 -6.07
N ASN A 314 12.18 -14.78 -4.85
CA ASN A 314 13.28 -14.59 -3.92
C ASN A 314 14.56 -15.26 -4.45
N GLN A 315 15.59 -14.46 -4.69
CA GLN A 315 16.91 -14.86 -5.19
C GLN A 315 18.02 -14.63 -4.16
N ALA A 316 17.69 -14.26 -2.91
CA ALA A 316 18.69 -13.90 -1.90
C ALA A 316 19.81 -14.95 -1.79
N GLN A 317 19.44 -16.23 -1.72
CA GLN A 317 20.41 -17.33 -1.64
C GLN A 317 21.27 -17.44 -2.92
N ASN A 318 20.65 -17.37 -4.10
CA ASN A 318 21.37 -17.51 -5.37
C ASN A 318 22.30 -16.31 -5.64
N TRP A 319 21.95 -15.15 -5.12
CA TRP A 319 22.74 -13.92 -5.26
C TRP A 319 23.74 -13.70 -4.12
N GLY A 320 23.76 -14.61 -3.11
CA GLY A 320 24.68 -14.53 -1.96
C GLY A 320 24.34 -13.42 -0.97
N LEU A 321 23.05 -13.09 -0.86
CA LEU A 321 22.49 -12.04 0.02
C LEU A 321 21.74 -12.60 1.23
N ASP A 322 21.81 -13.91 1.49
CA ASP A 322 21.03 -14.64 2.49
C ASP A 322 21.76 -14.81 3.84
N THR A 323 22.81 -14.04 4.08
CA THR A 323 23.51 -14.08 5.38
C THR A 323 22.57 -13.55 6.48
N PRO A 324 22.28 -14.38 7.54
CA PRO A 324 21.42 -13.94 8.63
C PRO A 324 22.00 -12.73 9.37
N SER A 325 21.17 -11.74 9.67
CA SER A 325 21.59 -10.46 10.25
C SER A 325 20.46 -9.76 11.00
N PHE A 326 20.78 -8.60 11.55
CA PHE A 326 19.82 -7.63 12.08
C PHE A 326 19.92 -6.35 11.26
N SER A 327 19.47 -6.40 10.02
CA SER A 327 19.61 -5.30 9.06
C SER A 327 18.49 -4.27 9.19
N ASN A 328 18.84 -2.98 9.07
CA ASN A 328 17.87 -1.89 9.08
C ASN A 328 17.84 -1.14 7.74
N GLY A 329 18.87 -0.31 7.52
CA GLY A 329 19.01 0.51 6.32
C GLY A 329 19.97 -0.12 5.32
N ALA A 330 19.75 0.18 4.06
CA ALA A 330 20.64 -0.18 2.97
C ALA A 330 20.71 0.95 1.94
N ALA A 331 21.81 0.98 1.19
CA ALA A 331 22.01 1.90 0.10
C ALA A 331 22.74 1.19 -1.05
N TYR A 332 22.45 1.61 -2.27
CA TYR A 332 23.11 1.10 -3.46
C TYR A 332 23.88 2.19 -4.20
N GLY A 333 24.89 1.78 -4.93
CA GLY A 333 25.69 2.65 -5.79
C GLY A 333 26.74 1.82 -6.51
N ASP A 334 27.21 2.29 -7.64
CA ASP A 334 28.30 1.65 -8.38
C ASP A 334 29.64 2.09 -7.75
N LEU A 335 30.15 1.30 -6.80
CA LEU A 335 31.29 1.65 -5.93
C LEU A 335 32.64 1.46 -6.63
N ASP A 336 32.73 0.55 -7.60
CA ASP A 336 33.98 0.28 -8.33
C ASP A 336 33.94 0.75 -9.80
N ASN A 337 32.84 1.39 -10.22
CA ASN A 337 32.62 1.98 -11.54
C ASN A 337 32.59 0.99 -12.69
N ASP A 338 32.14 -0.24 -12.46
CA ASP A 338 32.01 -1.28 -13.48
C ASP A 338 30.60 -1.29 -14.15
N GLY A 339 29.64 -0.55 -13.63
CA GLY A 339 28.35 -0.27 -14.28
C GLY A 339 27.18 -1.05 -13.74
N ASP A 340 27.37 -1.82 -12.69
CA ASP A 340 26.27 -2.39 -11.91
C ASP A 340 26.18 -1.73 -10.52
N LEU A 341 25.11 -2.03 -9.79
CA LEU A 341 24.85 -1.40 -8.50
C LEU A 341 25.25 -2.34 -7.35
N ASP A 342 26.29 -1.94 -6.63
CA ASP A 342 26.73 -2.57 -5.40
C ASP A 342 25.79 -2.21 -4.25
N LEU A 343 25.80 -3.01 -3.17
CA LEU A 343 24.91 -2.84 -2.03
C LEU A 343 25.69 -2.72 -0.73
N VAL A 344 25.32 -1.73 0.09
CA VAL A 344 25.82 -1.57 1.46
C VAL A 344 24.65 -1.71 2.41
N VAL A 345 24.78 -2.59 3.42
CA VAL A 345 23.70 -2.89 4.38
C VAL A 345 24.21 -2.62 5.79
N ASN A 346 23.48 -1.83 6.54
CA ASN A 346 23.77 -1.56 7.94
C ASN A 346 23.11 -2.61 8.85
N ASN A 347 23.84 -3.09 9.85
CA ASN A 347 23.40 -4.12 10.77
C ASN A 347 23.50 -3.63 12.24
N VAL A 348 22.50 -3.98 13.06
CA VAL A 348 22.51 -3.69 14.49
C VAL A 348 23.43 -4.68 15.21
N ASN A 349 24.40 -4.16 15.97
CA ASN A 349 25.38 -4.95 16.74
C ASN A 349 26.18 -5.99 15.92
N MET A 350 26.28 -5.78 14.61
CA MET A 350 27.06 -6.59 13.67
C MET A 350 27.81 -5.66 12.71
N GLU A 351 28.80 -6.20 12.01
CA GLU A 351 29.51 -5.48 10.95
C GLU A 351 28.54 -5.19 9.79
N ALA A 352 28.68 -4.01 9.17
CA ALA A 352 27.96 -3.69 7.96
C ALA A 352 28.40 -4.60 6.82
N PHE A 353 27.46 -4.98 5.95
CA PHE A 353 27.80 -5.73 4.76
C PHE A 353 28.08 -4.77 3.59
N VAL A 354 29.11 -5.10 2.82
CA VAL A 354 29.40 -4.44 1.55
C VAL A 354 29.45 -5.54 0.49
N TYR A 355 28.44 -5.58 -0.36
CA TYR A 355 28.30 -6.56 -1.41
C TYR A 355 28.71 -5.94 -2.74
N LYS A 356 29.77 -6.49 -3.36
CA LYS A 356 30.09 -6.21 -4.75
C LYS A 356 29.14 -6.99 -5.64
N ASN A 357 28.47 -6.29 -6.52
CA ASN A 357 27.69 -6.88 -7.59
C ASN A 357 28.63 -7.49 -8.65
N ASN A 358 28.16 -8.41 -9.42
CA ASN A 358 28.89 -9.06 -10.53
C ASN A 358 27.99 -9.20 -11.78
N ALA A 359 26.99 -8.35 -11.90
CA ALA A 359 26.06 -8.36 -13.04
C ALA A 359 26.78 -8.03 -14.36
N GLU A 360 27.91 -7.30 -14.31
CA GLU A 360 28.79 -6.98 -15.45
C GLU A 360 29.37 -8.23 -16.12
N LYS A 361 29.45 -9.36 -15.39
CA LYS A 361 29.91 -10.65 -15.96
C LYS A 361 28.88 -11.27 -16.89
N ASN A 362 27.61 -10.88 -16.79
CA ASN A 362 26.56 -11.25 -17.73
C ASN A 362 26.69 -10.38 -18.99
N LYS A 363 27.38 -10.87 -20.01
CA LYS A 363 27.59 -10.12 -21.26
C LYS A 363 26.31 -9.79 -22.05
N GLN A 364 25.16 -10.27 -21.64
CA GLN A 364 23.88 -9.98 -22.26
C GLN A 364 23.21 -8.75 -21.64
N ASN A 365 23.60 -8.36 -20.41
CA ASN A 365 23.07 -7.21 -19.73
C ASN A 365 24.02 -6.02 -19.86
N HIS A 366 23.44 -4.88 -20.17
CA HIS A 366 24.15 -3.62 -20.39
C HIS A 366 23.58 -2.54 -19.49
N PHE A 367 24.27 -1.42 -19.40
CA PHE A 367 23.85 -0.28 -18.60
C PHE A 367 23.99 1.07 -19.33
N VAL A 368 23.33 2.08 -18.80
CA VAL A 368 23.57 3.49 -19.10
C VAL A 368 23.60 4.27 -17.77
N LYS A 369 24.70 4.97 -17.52
CA LYS A 369 24.82 5.85 -16.34
C LYS A 369 24.55 7.29 -16.73
N VAL A 370 23.79 8.01 -15.91
CA VAL A 370 23.45 9.41 -16.13
C VAL A 370 23.88 10.24 -14.93
N LYS A 371 24.73 11.23 -15.16
CA LYS A 371 25.15 12.21 -14.18
C LYS A 371 24.55 13.56 -14.54
N LEU A 372 23.77 14.14 -13.63
CA LEU A 372 23.10 15.41 -13.81
C LEU A 372 23.86 16.52 -13.08
N LYS A 373 23.98 17.64 -13.75
CA LYS A 373 24.51 18.87 -13.16
C LYS A 373 23.40 19.92 -13.17
N GLY A 374 22.90 20.26 -12.00
CA GLY A 374 21.91 21.30 -11.78
C GLY A 374 22.50 22.71 -11.75
N ASP A 375 21.78 23.63 -11.18
CA ASP A 375 22.18 25.03 -11.03
C ASP A 375 22.84 25.33 -9.66
N GLN A 376 22.85 26.60 -9.26
CA GLN A 376 23.56 27.02 -8.05
C GLN A 376 22.92 26.54 -6.75
N GLN A 377 21.61 26.40 -6.70
CA GLN A 377 20.85 26.06 -5.49
C GLN A 377 20.59 24.56 -5.39
N ASN A 378 20.32 23.89 -6.53
CA ASN A 378 20.15 22.44 -6.64
C ASN A 378 21.25 21.83 -7.53
N LYS A 379 22.47 21.77 -7.03
CA LYS A 379 23.68 21.38 -7.81
C LYS A 379 23.63 19.98 -8.40
N PHE A 380 22.89 19.07 -7.76
CA PHE A 380 22.78 17.69 -8.18
C PHE A 380 21.50 17.41 -8.99
N ALA A 381 20.69 18.45 -9.23
CA ALA A 381 19.43 18.36 -9.96
C ALA A 381 18.43 17.36 -9.34
N VAL A 382 18.33 17.33 -8.02
CA VAL A 382 17.33 16.52 -7.29
C VAL A 382 15.93 16.87 -7.79
N GLY A 383 15.06 15.87 -8.00
CA GLY A 383 13.75 16.03 -8.60
C GLY A 383 13.74 16.00 -10.13
N SER A 384 14.88 15.68 -10.77
CA SER A 384 14.90 15.40 -12.21
C SER A 384 14.38 14.00 -12.52
N THR A 385 13.64 13.86 -13.60
CA THR A 385 13.27 12.56 -14.17
C THR A 385 14.11 12.24 -15.40
N VAL A 386 14.60 11.01 -15.49
CA VAL A 386 15.30 10.51 -16.67
C VAL A 386 14.52 9.34 -17.26
N GLU A 387 14.27 9.40 -18.56
CA GLU A 387 13.57 8.38 -19.32
C GLU A 387 14.46 7.86 -20.48
N LEU A 388 14.62 6.55 -20.55
CA LEU A 388 15.24 5.87 -21.69
C LEU A 388 14.16 5.21 -22.53
N PHE A 389 14.14 5.50 -23.82
CA PHE A 389 13.16 4.95 -24.76
C PHE A 389 13.77 3.83 -25.59
N SER A 390 13.10 2.68 -25.62
CA SER A 390 13.43 1.50 -26.43
C SER A 390 12.17 0.99 -27.12
N GLY A 391 11.94 1.39 -28.36
CA GLY A 391 10.68 1.11 -29.05
C GLY A 391 9.48 1.73 -28.32
N SER A 392 8.60 0.88 -27.79
CA SER A 392 7.43 1.29 -26.98
C SER A 392 7.70 1.26 -25.47
N GLU A 393 8.83 0.72 -25.03
CA GLU A 393 9.17 0.63 -23.61
C GLU A 393 9.83 1.92 -23.12
N ILE A 394 9.59 2.26 -21.85
CA ILE A 394 10.17 3.41 -21.16
C ILE A 394 10.79 2.90 -19.86
N LEU A 395 12.10 3.11 -19.69
CA LEU A 395 12.77 2.91 -18.43
C LEU A 395 12.86 4.27 -17.74
N ARG A 396 12.15 4.43 -16.63
CA ARG A 396 12.05 5.70 -15.89
C ARG A 396 12.74 5.62 -14.54
N GLN A 397 13.46 6.65 -14.18
CA GLN A 397 13.96 6.90 -12.82
C GLN A 397 13.80 8.37 -12.48
N GLU A 398 13.52 8.63 -11.22
CA GLU A 398 13.49 9.97 -10.64
C GLU A 398 14.68 10.11 -9.67
N LEU A 399 15.38 11.24 -9.75
CA LEU A 399 16.55 11.51 -8.91
C LEU A 399 16.10 12.06 -7.56
N ILE A 400 15.71 11.16 -6.68
CA ILE A 400 15.45 11.42 -5.27
C ILE A 400 16.42 10.57 -4.46
N PRO A 401 17.39 11.17 -3.77
CA PRO A 401 18.42 10.41 -3.06
C PRO A 401 17.95 9.76 -1.76
N SER A 402 16.95 10.33 -1.07
CA SER A 402 16.38 9.74 0.15
C SER A 402 15.49 8.56 -0.21
N ARG A 403 15.86 7.35 0.20
CA ARG A 403 15.16 6.10 -0.14
C ARG A 403 15.22 5.08 1.00
N GLY A 404 14.26 4.17 1.03
CA GLY A 404 14.23 3.07 1.97
C GLY A 404 14.01 3.52 3.41
N PHE A 405 14.82 3.02 4.33
CA PHE A 405 14.74 3.32 5.75
C PHE A 405 16.01 4.01 6.23
N GLN A 406 15.90 5.27 6.66
CA GLN A 406 17.00 6.10 7.19
C GLN A 406 18.24 6.11 6.28
N SER A 407 18.04 6.06 4.95
CA SER A 407 19.10 5.83 3.99
C SER A 407 19.06 6.82 2.82
N SER A 408 20.18 6.92 2.11
CA SER A 408 20.33 7.76 0.94
C SER A 408 21.24 7.08 -0.07
N ILE A 409 20.95 7.27 -1.36
CA ILE A 409 21.70 6.68 -2.48
C ILE A 409 22.56 7.72 -3.20
N ASP A 410 23.41 7.26 -4.17
CA ASP A 410 24.20 8.14 -5.03
C ASP A 410 23.32 8.98 -5.97
N TYR A 411 23.83 10.15 -6.34
CA TYR A 411 23.20 11.02 -7.34
C TYR A 411 23.43 10.56 -8.79
N THR A 412 24.26 9.55 -9.03
CA THR A 412 24.42 8.93 -10.34
C THR A 412 23.30 7.92 -10.57
N MET A 413 22.51 8.15 -11.60
CA MET A 413 21.44 7.23 -11.97
C MET A 413 22.01 6.14 -12.88
N THR A 414 21.93 4.87 -12.47
CA THR A 414 22.33 3.72 -13.28
C THR A 414 21.09 3.00 -13.77
N PHE A 415 20.97 2.84 -15.06
CA PHE A 415 19.91 2.09 -15.72
C PHE A 415 20.50 0.79 -16.25
N GLY A 416 20.08 -0.35 -15.72
CA GLY A 416 20.20 -1.61 -16.45
C GLY A 416 19.29 -1.54 -17.68
N ILE A 417 19.75 -2.05 -18.79
CA ILE A 417 18.99 -2.02 -20.05
C ILE A 417 18.87 -3.40 -20.69
N GLY A 418 19.38 -4.45 -20.02
CA GLY A 418 19.43 -5.78 -20.59
C GLY A 418 20.13 -5.75 -21.96
N ASN A 419 19.52 -6.38 -22.95
CA ASN A 419 19.99 -6.36 -24.32
C ASN A 419 19.21 -5.37 -25.22
N LYS A 420 18.55 -4.37 -24.59
CA LYS A 420 17.72 -3.39 -25.31
C LYS A 420 18.59 -2.38 -26.06
N LYS A 421 18.11 -1.96 -27.23
CA LYS A 421 18.68 -0.83 -27.96
C LYS A 421 17.98 0.45 -27.52
N ILE A 422 18.72 1.38 -26.95
CA ILE A 422 18.15 2.66 -26.54
C ILE A 422 18.10 3.63 -27.73
N ASP A 423 16.90 4.07 -28.10
CA ASP A 423 16.65 4.99 -29.20
C ASP A 423 16.95 6.43 -28.80
N SER A 424 16.58 6.80 -27.58
CA SER A 424 16.83 8.13 -27.02
C SER A 424 16.78 8.13 -25.49
N LEU A 425 17.43 9.14 -24.90
CA LEU A 425 17.36 9.50 -23.50
C LEU A 425 16.73 10.89 -23.39
N GLN A 426 15.74 11.07 -22.52
CA GLN A 426 15.18 12.36 -22.17
C GLN A 426 15.39 12.65 -20.69
N VAL A 427 15.82 13.86 -20.38
CA VAL A 427 15.81 14.40 -19.02
C VAL A 427 14.72 15.44 -18.92
N ILE A 428 13.90 15.33 -17.89
CA ILE A 428 12.96 16.35 -17.44
C ILE A 428 13.57 16.95 -16.18
N TRP A 429 13.99 18.19 -16.26
CA TRP A 429 14.67 18.89 -15.18
C TRP A 429 13.69 19.42 -14.13
N PRO A 430 14.13 19.75 -12.89
CA PRO A 430 13.26 20.25 -11.84
C PRO A 430 12.46 21.50 -12.24
N ASN A 431 13.06 22.36 -13.08
CA ASN A 431 12.43 23.58 -13.61
C ASN A 431 11.44 23.33 -14.77
N GLY A 432 11.07 22.08 -15.06
CA GLY A 432 10.15 21.71 -16.15
C GLY A 432 10.73 21.79 -17.56
N LYS A 433 12.03 22.11 -17.71
CA LYS A 433 12.70 22.05 -19.02
C LYS A 433 13.09 20.62 -19.38
N THR A 434 13.27 20.36 -20.68
CA THR A 434 13.71 19.05 -21.17
C THR A 434 14.93 19.14 -22.05
N GLN A 435 15.68 18.03 -22.04
CA GLN A 435 16.82 17.79 -22.92
C GLN A 435 16.75 16.35 -23.43
N THR A 436 16.88 16.15 -24.75
CA THR A 436 16.82 14.82 -25.37
C THR A 436 18.13 14.52 -26.09
N ILE A 437 18.69 13.34 -25.81
CA ILE A 437 19.86 12.78 -26.48
C ILE A 437 19.41 11.62 -27.36
N LYS A 438 19.75 11.67 -28.64
CA LYS A 438 19.52 10.59 -29.60
C LYS A 438 20.78 9.72 -29.74
N LYS A 439 20.60 8.43 -29.99
CA LYS A 439 21.70 7.45 -30.17
C LYS A 439 22.52 7.29 -28.88
N VAL A 440 21.88 6.75 -27.87
CA VAL A 440 22.54 6.37 -26.61
C VAL A 440 23.38 5.10 -26.85
N THR A 441 24.65 5.13 -26.43
CA THR A 441 25.54 3.96 -26.52
C THR A 441 25.46 3.20 -25.19
N ASN A 442 25.42 1.87 -25.28
CA ASN A 442 25.46 0.99 -24.11
C ASN A 442 26.81 1.10 -23.37
N ASN A 443 26.81 0.81 -22.09
CA ASN A 443 27.97 0.79 -21.19
C ASN A 443 28.72 2.12 -21.18
N THR A 444 27.99 3.22 -21.12
CA THR A 444 28.55 4.57 -21.08
C THR A 444 27.95 5.42 -19.94
N THR A 445 28.74 6.40 -19.52
CA THR A 445 28.27 7.46 -18.62
C THR A 445 27.99 8.72 -19.43
N ILE A 446 26.76 9.23 -19.35
CA ILE A 446 26.31 10.46 -19.99
C ILE A 446 26.23 11.56 -18.92
N GLN A 447 26.92 12.68 -19.17
CA GLN A 447 26.84 13.83 -18.28
C GLN A 447 26.04 14.94 -18.94
N LEU A 448 25.00 15.44 -18.25
CA LEU A 448 24.09 16.46 -18.78
C LEU A 448 24.02 17.65 -17.82
N ASN A 449 23.75 18.83 -18.38
CA ASN A 449 23.71 20.09 -17.62
C ASN A 449 22.36 20.78 -17.86
N ILE A 450 21.70 21.22 -16.80
CA ILE A 450 20.42 21.93 -16.84
C ILE A 450 20.45 23.18 -17.75
N LEU A 451 21.61 23.83 -17.86
CA LEU A 451 21.79 25.01 -18.73
C LEU A 451 21.63 24.71 -20.23
N ASP A 452 21.74 23.45 -20.62
CA ASP A 452 21.58 23.00 -22.03
C ASP A 452 20.13 22.66 -22.36
N ALA A 453 19.23 22.63 -21.37
CA ALA A 453 17.80 22.37 -21.56
C ALA A 453 17.09 23.57 -22.18
N LYS A 454 16.44 23.36 -23.33
CA LYS A 454 15.85 24.47 -24.13
C LYS A 454 14.35 24.36 -24.34
N SER A 455 13.79 23.18 -24.17
CA SER A 455 12.37 22.91 -24.45
C SER A 455 11.58 22.77 -23.15
N ASP A 456 10.35 23.21 -23.13
CA ASP A 456 9.45 22.93 -22.02
C ASP A 456 8.90 21.50 -22.14
N PHE A 457 8.75 20.81 -21.01
CA PHE A 457 8.04 19.55 -20.97
C PHE A 457 6.54 19.80 -21.06
N VAL A 458 5.87 19.03 -21.92
CA VAL A 458 4.42 19.08 -22.03
C VAL A 458 3.86 17.77 -21.54
N VAL A 459 3.16 17.81 -20.43
CA VAL A 459 2.43 16.64 -19.89
C VAL A 459 1.38 16.22 -20.90
N LYS A 460 1.53 15.03 -21.47
CA LYS A 460 0.56 14.46 -22.39
C LYS A 460 -0.51 13.71 -21.60
N ASN A 461 -1.58 14.39 -21.24
CA ASN A 461 -2.73 13.73 -20.66
C ASN A 461 -3.38 12.82 -21.72
N LYS A 462 -3.18 11.53 -21.61
CA LYS A 462 -3.89 10.53 -22.39
C LYS A 462 -5.32 10.45 -21.83
N VAL A 463 -6.26 11.12 -22.47
CA VAL A 463 -7.68 10.97 -22.12
C VAL A 463 -8.09 9.54 -22.46
N VAL A 464 -8.14 8.68 -21.47
CA VAL A 464 -8.72 7.35 -21.59
C VAL A 464 -10.23 7.53 -21.53
N LYS A 465 -10.93 7.21 -22.64
CA LYS A 465 -12.39 7.14 -22.60
C LYS A 465 -12.76 5.82 -21.90
N PRO A 466 -13.44 5.84 -20.76
CA PRO A 466 -13.86 4.62 -20.09
C PRO A 466 -14.81 3.84 -21.00
N LEU A 467 -14.67 2.52 -21.01
CA LEU A 467 -15.58 1.62 -21.76
C LEU A 467 -16.97 1.59 -21.10
N PHE A 468 -17.01 1.72 -19.78
CA PHE A 468 -18.24 1.79 -19.00
C PHE A 468 -18.42 3.18 -18.40
N SER A 469 -19.65 3.60 -18.26
CA SER A 469 -20.03 4.82 -17.54
C SER A 469 -21.07 4.46 -16.47
N GLU A 470 -20.90 5.02 -15.29
CA GLU A 470 -21.89 4.88 -14.23
C GLU A 470 -23.20 5.56 -14.65
N THR A 471 -24.30 4.83 -14.50
CA THR A 471 -25.65 5.36 -14.66
C THR A 471 -26.35 5.32 -13.30
N LYS A 472 -27.13 6.33 -12.98
CA LYS A 472 -27.93 6.32 -11.76
C LYS A 472 -28.99 5.22 -11.87
N ALA A 473 -28.75 4.10 -11.20
CA ALA A 473 -29.74 3.06 -11.04
C ALA A 473 -30.82 3.49 -10.03
N THR A 474 -32.07 3.15 -10.32
CA THR A 474 -33.19 3.36 -9.38
C THR A 474 -33.40 2.15 -8.46
N PHE A 475 -32.40 1.28 -8.35
CA PHE A 475 -32.45 0.10 -7.49
C PHE A 475 -32.41 0.48 -6.02
N LEU A 476 -33.24 -0.17 -5.20
CA LEU A 476 -33.16 -0.03 -3.75
C LEU A 476 -31.90 -0.69 -3.26
N ALA A 477 -31.21 -0.04 -2.33
CA ALA A 477 -30.02 -0.59 -1.73
C ALA A 477 -30.28 -1.92 -1.02
N HIS A 478 -29.43 -2.90 -1.24
CA HIS A 478 -29.38 -4.09 -0.40
C HIS A 478 -28.93 -3.68 1.01
N LYS A 479 -29.58 -4.24 2.01
CA LYS A 479 -29.31 -3.89 3.42
C LYS A 479 -29.17 -5.16 4.25
N GLU A 480 -27.94 -5.41 4.65
CA GLU A 480 -27.62 -6.51 5.55
C GLU A 480 -28.13 -6.28 6.97
N ASN A 481 -28.26 -7.36 7.73
CA ASN A 481 -28.54 -7.32 9.16
C ASN A 481 -27.25 -7.06 9.97
N ASP A 482 -27.40 -6.77 11.27
CA ASP A 482 -26.28 -6.45 12.17
C ASP A 482 -25.67 -7.70 12.85
N TYR A 483 -25.91 -8.93 12.31
CA TYR A 483 -25.40 -10.15 12.90
C TYR A 483 -23.89 -10.31 12.62
N ILE A 484 -23.13 -10.65 13.65
CA ILE A 484 -21.69 -10.87 13.57
C ILE A 484 -21.40 -12.35 13.82
N ASP A 485 -21.06 -13.08 12.77
CA ASP A 485 -20.74 -14.52 12.84
C ASP A 485 -19.59 -14.81 13.80
N PHE A 486 -18.57 -13.96 13.84
CA PHE A 486 -17.36 -14.14 14.64
C PHE A 486 -17.61 -14.14 16.15
N ASP A 487 -18.75 -13.59 16.62
CA ASP A 487 -19.17 -13.66 18.03
C ASP A 487 -19.55 -15.09 18.46
N TYR A 488 -19.85 -15.95 17.49
CA TYR A 488 -20.33 -17.32 17.72
C TYR A 488 -19.39 -18.39 17.16
N GLU A 489 -18.74 -18.10 16.03
CA GLU A 489 -17.87 -19.01 15.29
C GLU A 489 -16.56 -18.32 14.90
N GLY A 490 -15.65 -18.17 15.85
CA GLY A 490 -14.39 -17.44 15.66
C GLY A 490 -13.37 -18.09 14.72
N LEU A 491 -13.63 -19.31 14.20
CA LEU A 491 -12.71 -20.03 13.31
C LEU A 491 -13.13 -20.00 11.82
N ILE A 492 -14.24 -19.36 11.50
CA ILE A 492 -14.64 -19.21 10.09
C ILE A 492 -13.81 -18.10 9.42
N SER A 493 -13.55 -18.26 8.13
CA SER A 493 -12.69 -17.32 7.38
C SER A 493 -13.40 -16.06 6.90
N LYS A 494 -14.73 -16.03 6.92
CA LYS A 494 -15.57 -14.90 6.49
C LYS A 494 -16.94 -14.96 7.17
N MET A 495 -17.64 -13.85 7.21
CA MET A 495 -19.02 -13.81 7.65
C MET A 495 -19.91 -14.48 6.60
N ILE A 496 -20.70 -15.48 7.03
CA ILE A 496 -21.62 -16.23 6.18
C ILE A 496 -23.03 -15.63 6.22
N SER A 497 -23.34 -14.88 7.28
CA SER A 497 -24.61 -14.15 7.44
C SER A 497 -24.76 -12.94 6.50
N GLN A 498 -23.71 -12.58 5.76
CA GLN A 498 -23.68 -11.42 4.86
C GLN A 498 -23.14 -11.80 3.48
N GLU A 499 -23.61 -12.90 2.90
CA GLU A 499 -23.14 -13.41 1.60
C GLU A 499 -23.92 -12.86 0.39
N GLY A 500 -25.03 -12.13 0.62
CA GLY A 500 -25.89 -11.58 -0.43
C GLY A 500 -25.32 -10.36 -1.17
N PRO A 501 -26.12 -9.80 -2.10
CA PRO A 501 -27.38 -10.31 -2.59
C PRO A 501 -27.22 -11.36 -3.70
N ALA A 502 -28.12 -12.33 -3.76
CA ALA A 502 -28.29 -13.17 -4.96
C ALA A 502 -28.69 -12.30 -6.15
N TYR A 503 -28.24 -12.66 -7.35
CA TYR A 503 -28.47 -11.87 -8.55
C TYR A 503 -28.76 -12.75 -9.75
N ALA A 504 -29.83 -12.45 -10.50
CA ALA A 504 -30.17 -13.15 -11.74
C ALA A 504 -30.79 -12.22 -12.79
N VAL A 505 -30.54 -12.51 -14.06
CA VAL A 505 -30.98 -11.69 -15.20
C VAL A 505 -31.64 -12.59 -16.24
N ALA A 506 -32.84 -12.22 -16.71
CA ALA A 506 -33.55 -12.81 -17.82
C ALA A 506 -34.68 -11.89 -18.29
N ASP A 507 -35.22 -12.14 -19.49
CA ASP A 507 -36.46 -11.51 -19.96
C ASP A 507 -37.66 -12.19 -19.27
N LEU A 508 -38.27 -11.52 -18.30
CA LEU A 508 -39.34 -12.06 -17.46
C LEU A 508 -40.74 -11.79 -17.99
N ASN A 509 -40.85 -10.95 -18.99
CA ASN A 509 -42.16 -10.50 -19.50
C ASN A 509 -42.30 -10.67 -21.04
N GLY A 510 -41.28 -11.22 -21.72
CA GLY A 510 -41.29 -11.50 -23.15
C GLY A 510 -41.18 -10.24 -24.02
N ASP A 511 -40.65 -9.14 -23.50
CA ASP A 511 -40.54 -7.86 -24.25
C ASP A 511 -39.19 -7.69 -24.96
N GLY A 512 -38.27 -8.65 -24.80
CA GLY A 512 -36.95 -8.67 -25.41
C GLY A 512 -35.90 -7.84 -24.67
N ASN A 513 -36.21 -7.29 -23.51
CA ASN A 513 -35.24 -6.64 -22.64
C ASN A 513 -34.96 -7.54 -21.42
N GLU A 514 -33.71 -7.62 -21.01
CA GLU A 514 -33.34 -8.39 -19.81
C GLU A 514 -33.76 -7.66 -18.54
N ASP A 515 -34.51 -8.34 -17.70
CA ASP A 515 -34.99 -7.90 -16.40
C ASP A 515 -34.08 -8.42 -15.28
N VAL A 516 -34.22 -7.87 -14.07
CA VAL A 516 -33.31 -8.14 -12.96
C VAL A 516 -34.05 -8.63 -11.72
N PHE A 517 -33.56 -9.75 -11.16
CA PHE A 517 -33.88 -10.20 -9.82
C PHE A 517 -32.72 -9.89 -8.87
N ILE A 518 -33.02 -9.30 -7.71
CA ILE A 518 -32.04 -9.04 -6.64
C ILE A 518 -32.58 -9.69 -5.37
N GLY A 519 -31.82 -10.62 -4.81
CA GLY A 519 -32.16 -11.27 -3.55
C GLY A 519 -32.14 -10.30 -2.36
N GLY A 520 -32.86 -10.64 -1.31
CA GLY A 520 -32.90 -9.88 -0.07
C GLY A 520 -31.98 -10.48 0.99
N ALA A 521 -31.44 -9.63 1.86
CA ALA A 521 -30.88 -10.05 3.13
C ALA A 521 -32.01 -10.40 4.12
N LYS A 522 -31.68 -11.05 5.22
CA LYS A 522 -32.64 -11.35 6.27
C LYS A 522 -33.31 -10.09 6.80
N GLY A 523 -34.63 -10.02 6.60
CA GLY A 523 -35.45 -8.85 6.92
C GLY A 523 -35.74 -7.96 5.72
N GLN A 524 -35.15 -8.21 4.56
CA GLN A 524 -35.41 -7.51 3.30
C GLN A 524 -35.95 -8.49 2.25
N ALA A 525 -37.06 -8.17 1.61
CA ALA A 525 -37.60 -9.02 0.54
C ALA A 525 -36.79 -8.87 -0.75
N ALA A 526 -36.69 -9.97 -1.51
CA ALA A 526 -36.16 -9.92 -2.87
C ALA A 526 -36.93 -8.95 -3.75
N GLN A 527 -36.24 -8.40 -4.74
CA GLN A 527 -36.74 -7.36 -5.64
C GLN A 527 -36.70 -7.84 -7.09
N VAL A 528 -37.71 -7.46 -7.87
CA VAL A 528 -37.77 -7.70 -9.31
C VAL A 528 -37.93 -6.36 -10.02
N TYR A 529 -37.08 -6.10 -10.98
CA TYR A 529 -37.08 -4.90 -11.77
C TYR A 529 -37.27 -5.25 -13.25
N LEU A 530 -38.34 -4.72 -13.86
CA LEU A 530 -38.54 -4.82 -15.30
C LEU A 530 -37.82 -3.70 -16.04
N ASN A 531 -37.04 -4.09 -17.03
CA ASN A 531 -36.32 -3.18 -17.91
C ASN A 531 -37.27 -2.66 -19.00
N LYS A 532 -37.44 -1.34 -19.07
CA LYS A 532 -38.26 -0.66 -20.07
C LYS A 532 -37.46 -0.23 -21.31
N GLY A 533 -36.23 -0.71 -21.44
CA GLY A 533 -35.26 -0.27 -22.42
C GLY A 533 -34.55 1.03 -22.01
N ASN A 534 -33.45 1.32 -22.68
CA ASN A 534 -32.62 2.53 -22.45
C ASN A 534 -32.13 2.72 -20.99
N GLY A 535 -31.93 1.64 -20.25
CA GLY A 535 -31.46 1.68 -18.85
C GLY A 535 -32.52 2.10 -17.84
N VAL A 536 -33.81 2.11 -18.22
CA VAL A 536 -34.92 2.43 -17.32
C VAL A 536 -35.49 1.16 -16.73
N PHE A 537 -35.40 1.02 -15.40
CA PHE A 537 -35.91 -0.11 -14.64
C PHE A 537 -37.10 0.30 -13.76
N THR A 538 -38.10 -0.60 -13.65
CA THR A 538 -39.29 -0.38 -12.82
C THR A 538 -39.45 -1.51 -11.84
N LEU A 539 -39.48 -1.17 -10.53
CA LEU A 539 -39.71 -2.14 -9.46
C LEU A 539 -41.15 -2.70 -9.55
N VAL A 540 -41.27 -4.02 -9.52
CA VAL A 540 -42.55 -4.73 -9.53
C VAL A 540 -42.88 -5.25 -8.13
N THR A 541 -44.08 -4.96 -7.65
CA THR A 541 -44.54 -5.46 -6.34
C THR A 541 -44.72 -6.98 -6.37
N GLN A 542 -44.04 -7.69 -5.48
CA GLN A 542 -44.00 -9.14 -5.37
C GLN A 542 -44.58 -9.59 -4.03
N LYS A 543 -45.83 -10.05 -4.00
CA LYS A 543 -46.53 -10.41 -2.75
C LYS A 543 -45.88 -11.63 -2.07
N ASP A 544 -45.49 -12.65 -2.81
CA ASP A 544 -44.94 -13.88 -2.25
C ASP A 544 -43.48 -13.74 -1.84
N LEU A 545 -42.69 -13.01 -2.60
CA LEU A 545 -41.32 -12.65 -2.19
C LEU A 545 -41.33 -11.80 -0.90
N GLN A 546 -42.31 -10.90 -0.73
CA GLN A 546 -42.44 -10.11 0.50
C GLN A 546 -42.74 -10.95 1.76
N LYS A 547 -43.46 -12.08 1.62
CA LYS A 547 -43.73 -13.01 2.73
C LYS A 547 -42.47 -13.74 3.19
N ASP A 548 -41.52 -13.90 2.28
CA ASP A 548 -40.28 -14.63 2.48
C ASP A 548 -39.08 -13.70 2.83
N ALA A 549 -39.33 -12.48 3.24
CA ALA A 549 -38.30 -11.51 3.66
C ALA A 549 -37.47 -11.96 4.88
N SER A 550 -37.85 -13.04 5.56
CA SER A 550 -37.07 -13.61 6.68
C SER A 550 -35.90 -14.51 6.22
N PHE A 551 -35.81 -14.80 4.93
CA PHE A 551 -34.73 -15.61 4.36
C PHE A 551 -33.57 -14.70 3.92
N GLU A 552 -32.39 -15.28 3.94
CA GLU A 552 -31.19 -14.75 3.30
C GLU A 552 -31.07 -15.33 1.91
N ASP A 553 -31.07 -14.52 0.87
CA ASP A 553 -31.04 -14.96 -0.53
C ASP A 553 -29.59 -14.92 -1.05
N THR A 554 -28.93 -16.07 -1.10
CA THR A 554 -27.50 -16.17 -1.45
C THR A 554 -27.23 -16.65 -2.87
N ALA A 555 -28.22 -17.28 -3.51
CA ALA A 555 -28.12 -17.71 -4.90
C ALA A 555 -29.47 -17.62 -5.61
N ALA A 556 -29.47 -17.30 -6.90
CA ALA A 556 -30.68 -17.28 -7.73
C ALA A 556 -30.37 -17.75 -9.16
N ALA A 557 -31.30 -18.48 -9.75
CA ALA A 557 -31.21 -18.89 -11.15
C ALA A 557 -32.57 -18.88 -11.80
N PHE A 558 -32.63 -18.40 -13.05
CA PHE A 558 -33.83 -18.46 -13.89
C PHE A 558 -33.82 -19.69 -14.78
N PHE A 559 -34.95 -20.35 -14.92
CA PHE A 559 -35.20 -21.42 -15.86
C PHE A 559 -36.74 -21.66 -15.98
N ASP A 560 -37.20 -22.28 -17.04
CA ASP A 560 -38.61 -22.65 -17.24
C ASP A 560 -38.87 -23.98 -16.46
N ALA A 561 -39.41 -23.85 -15.23
CA ALA A 561 -39.56 -24.98 -14.30
C ALA A 561 -40.81 -25.81 -14.55
N ASP A 562 -41.88 -25.22 -15.08
CA ASP A 562 -43.16 -25.90 -15.34
C ASP A 562 -43.46 -26.08 -16.83
N LYS A 563 -42.55 -25.64 -17.71
CA LYS A 563 -42.60 -25.79 -19.18
C LYS A 563 -43.73 -25.01 -19.84
N ASP A 564 -44.06 -23.85 -19.28
CA ASP A 564 -45.04 -22.93 -19.86
C ASP A 564 -44.43 -21.85 -20.79
N GLY A 565 -43.10 -21.80 -20.87
CA GLY A 565 -42.33 -20.96 -21.79
C GLY A 565 -41.90 -19.64 -21.21
N ASP A 566 -42.16 -19.36 -19.93
CA ASP A 566 -41.64 -18.20 -19.26
C ASP A 566 -40.51 -18.54 -18.23
N MET A 567 -39.83 -17.54 -17.71
CA MET A 567 -38.67 -17.74 -16.81
C MET A 567 -39.12 -17.69 -15.35
N ASP A 568 -39.04 -18.83 -14.67
CA ASP A 568 -39.22 -19.02 -13.23
C ASP A 568 -37.92 -18.75 -12.46
N VAL A 569 -38.02 -18.51 -11.16
CA VAL A 569 -36.80 -18.30 -10.31
C VAL A 569 -36.70 -19.32 -9.20
N LEU A 570 -35.56 -19.98 -9.12
CA LEU A 570 -35.14 -20.76 -7.98
C LEU A 570 -34.18 -19.91 -7.12
N VAL A 571 -34.54 -19.76 -5.85
CA VAL A 571 -33.75 -18.96 -4.88
C VAL A 571 -33.19 -19.90 -3.82
N GLY A 572 -31.86 -19.87 -3.68
CA GLY A 572 -31.11 -20.53 -2.64
C GLY A 572 -31.00 -19.68 -1.39
N SER A 573 -31.17 -20.30 -0.24
CA SER A 573 -31.10 -19.62 1.05
C SER A 573 -29.77 -19.87 1.75
N GLY A 574 -29.30 -18.86 2.45
CA GLY A 574 -28.07 -18.89 3.25
C GLY A 574 -28.26 -18.25 4.62
N GLY A 575 -27.19 -17.64 5.12
CA GLY A 575 -27.11 -17.07 6.45
C GLY A 575 -26.49 -18.02 7.48
N ASN A 576 -26.08 -17.51 8.61
CA ASN A 576 -25.49 -18.28 9.72
C ASN A 576 -26.05 -17.88 11.09
N GLU A 577 -27.06 -17.03 11.10
CA GLU A 577 -27.68 -16.65 12.36
C GLU A 577 -28.28 -17.87 13.06
N LYS A 578 -28.20 -17.93 14.37
CA LYS A 578 -28.81 -19.00 15.21
C LYS A 578 -30.26 -19.20 14.82
N ALA A 579 -30.47 -19.90 13.74
CA ALA A 579 -31.73 -19.91 13.09
C ALA A 579 -32.37 -21.25 13.13
N ASP A 580 -33.64 -21.16 13.20
CA ASP A 580 -34.57 -22.15 12.77
C ASP A 580 -34.09 -22.74 11.40
N GLN A 581 -33.90 -24.05 11.33
CA GLN A 581 -33.53 -24.78 10.08
C GLN A 581 -34.48 -24.48 8.90
N ALA A 582 -35.62 -23.85 9.17
CA ALA A 582 -36.56 -23.36 8.17
C ALA A 582 -35.94 -22.31 7.23
N ASN A 583 -34.94 -21.56 7.69
CA ASN A 583 -34.33 -20.48 6.93
C ASN A 583 -33.35 -20.94 5.82
N TYR A 584 -33.00 -22.22 5.80
CA TYR A 584 -32.16 -22.83 4.73
C TYR A 584 -32.97 -23.48 3.61
N LYS A 585 -34.29 -23.27 3.54
CA LYS A 585 -35.13 -23.86 2.49
C LYS A 585 -34.98 -23.10 1.20
N ASN A 586 -34.58 -23.78 0.15
CA ASN A 586 -34.64 -23.28 -1.20
C ASN A 586 -36.10 -23.04 -1.62
N ARG A 587 -36.35 -22.05 -2.44
CA ARG A 587 -37.68 -21.60 -2.81
C ARG A 587 -37.79 -21.45 -4.33
N LEU A 588 -38.80 -22.09 -4.92
CA LEU A 588 -39.13 -21.92 -6.32
C LEU A 588 -40.34 -20.98 -6.45
N TYR A 589 -40.26 -20.04 -7.33
CA TYR A 589 -41.35 -19.14 -7.67
C TYR A 589 -41.63 -19.21 -9.16
N LEU A 590 -42.91 -19.47 -9.49
CA LEU A 590 -43.39 -19.54 -10.85
C LEU A 590 -43.77 -18.12 -11.34
N ASN A 591 -43.32 -17.75 -12.49
CA ASN A 591 -43.67 -16.53 -13.18
C ASN A 591 -45.08 -16.64 -13.82
N ASN A 592 -45.65 -15.58 -14.23
CA ASN A 592 -46.90 -15.52 -14.97
C ASN A 592 -46.73 -14.89 -16.36
N GLY A 593 -45.51 -14.87 -16.89
CA GLY A 593 -45.13 -14.24 -18.15
C GLY A 593 -45.18 -12.71 -18.11
N LYS A 594 -45.24 -12.09 -16.92
CA LYS A 594 -45.25 -10.63 -16.72
C LYS A 594 -44.31 -10.16 -15.62
N GLY A 595 -43.38 -11.01 -15.19
CA GLY A 595 -42.46 -10.72 -14.10
C GLY A 595 -43.12 -10.69 -12.71
N ILE A 596 -44.27 -11.34 -12.53
CA ILE A 596 -44.94 -11.50 -11.21
C ILE A 596 -44.84 -12.96 -10.80
N PHE A 597 -44.20 -13.18 -9.66
CA PHE A 597 -43.85 -14.48 -9.15
C PHE A 597 -44.81 -14.96 -8.07
N THR A 598 -45.18 -16.23 -8.16
CA THR A 598 -46.00 -16.94 -7.15
C THR A 598 -45.21 -18.12 -6.60
N LYS A 599 -45.16 -18.27 -5.26
CA LYS A 599 -44.42 -19.34 -4.63
C LYS A 599 -44.99 -20.71 -5.03
N SER A 600 -44.14 -21.57 -5.56
CA SER A 600 -44.55 -22.94 -5.94
C SER A 600 -44.89 -23.74 -4.70
N ALA A 601 -45.92 -24.59 -4.80
CA ALA A 601 -46.26 -25.58 -3.80
C ALA A 601 -45.36 -26.84 -3.87
N THR A 602 -44.52 -26.96 -4.88
CA THR A 602 -43.60 -28.09 -5.06
C THR A 602 -42.61 -28.17 -3.92
N SER A 603 -42.52 -29.32 -3.27
CA SER A 603 -41.53 -29.55 -2.21
C SER A 603 -40.16 -29.74 -2.84
N LEU A 604 -39.27 -28.81 -2.64
CA LEU A 604 -37.85 -28.94 -2.97
C LEU A 604 -37.12 -29.79 -1.91
N PRO A 605 -36.03 -30.47 -2.27
CA PRO A 605 -35.18 -31.10 -1.28
C PRO A 605 -34.72 -30.10 -0.22
N THR A 606 -34.84 -30.45 1.05
CA THR A 606 -34.36 -29.64 2.14
C THR A 606 -32.85 -29.84 2.30
N THR A 607 -32.08 -28.75 2.16
CA THR A 607 -30.69 -28.72 2.55
C THR A 607 -30.57 -27.94 3.86
N ASN A 608 -29.78 -28.44 4.80
CA ASN A 608 -29.48 -27.73 6.06
C ASN A 608 -28.14 -27.03 5.96
N SER A 609 -27.91 -26.35 4.84
CA SER A 609 -26.64 -25.65 4.55
C SER A 609 -26.87 -24.45 3.65
N ASN A 610 -25.97 -23.50 3.72
CA ASN A 610 -25.92 -22.36 2.80
C ASN A 610 -25.79 -22.83 1.36
N VAL A 611 -26.49 -22.15 0.48
CA VAL A 611 -26.39 -22.36 -0.98
C VAL A 611 -25.55 -21.25 -1.58
N ALA A 612 -24.35 -21.60 -2.00
CA ALA A 612 -23.43 -20.64 -2.63
C ALA A 612 -23.70 -20.42 -4.13
N VAL A 613 -24.18 -21.46 -4.83
CA VAL A 613 -24.44 -21.42 -6.28
C VAL A 613 -25.62 -22.33 -6.64
N ILE A 614 -26.46 -21.85 -7.55
CA ILE A 614 -27.47 -22.64 -8.24
C ILE A 614 -27.15 -22.63 -9.73
N ALA A 615 -27.09 -23.82 -10.35
CA ALA A 615 -26.96 -23.94 -11.79
C ALA A 615 -28.06 -24.88 -12.30
N PRO A 616 -28.98 -24.42 -13.16
CA PRO A 616 -29.91 -25.31 -13.85
C PRO A 616 -29.15 -26.19 -14.84
N TYR A 617 -29.52 -27.46 -14.93
CA TYR A 617 -28.89 -28.45 -15.78
C TYR A 617 -29.88 -28.94 -16.87
#